data_2ec7c32a206cda118db29b220b367de9
#
_entry.id   2ec7c32a206cda118db29b220b367de9
#
_cell.length_a   1.000
_cell.length_b   1.000
_cell.length_c   1.000
_cell.angle_alpha   90.00
_cell.angle_beta   90.00
_cell.angle_gamma   90.00
#
_symmetry.space_group_name_H-M   'P 1'
#
loop_
_entity.id
_entity.type
_entity.pdbx_description
1 polymer ?
#
loop_
_entity_poly.entity_id
_entity_poly.type
_entity_poly.pdbx_seq_one_letter_code
_entity_poly.pdbx_strand_id
1 'polypeptide(L)'
;MILPFDKCWDTKLLKRRILIIDDDPDINNLFKLFLEHDGYKVNAYTDPVDALYAFRKNTFDLILLDLKMPKMSGMLLYQKLRNIDPNLLFCFITADKEYIQHLKKSIAEIEKIVIYKPILLSDLRSKVNSLLSEKKSKLLIMA
;
A
#
# COMPACT_ATOMS: atom_id res chain seq x y z
N MET A 1 -23.79 27.04 10.27
CA MET A 1 -23.94 25.97 9.26
C MET A 1 -22.67 25.20 9.09
N ILE A 2 -22.62 24.07 9.72
CA ILE A 2 -21.39 23.27 9.81
C ILE A 2 -21.35 22.15 8.76
N LEU A 3 -22.51 21.66 8.33
CA LEU A 3 -22.61 20.49 7.46
C LEU A 3 -21.85 20.56 6.14
N PRO A 4 -21.92 21.63 5.35
CA PRO A 4 -21.13 21.67 4.11
C PRO A 4 -19.64 21.69 4.36
N PHE A 5 -19.23 22.30 5.43
CA PHE A 5 -17.84 22.33 5.85
C PHE A 5 -17.36 20.93 6.26
N ASP A 6 -18.17 20.21 7.05
CA ASP A 6 -17.85 18.87 7.48
C ASP A 6 -17.72 17.91 6.31
N LYS A 7 -18.60 18.00 5.33
CA LYS A 7 -18.52 17.19 4.12
C LYS A 7 -17.28 17.48 3.31
N CYS A 8 -16.91 18.74 3.18
CA CYS A 8 -15.71 19.15 2.48
C CYS A 8 -14.45 18.63 3.20
N TRP A 9 -14.50 18.66 4.50
CA TRP A 9 -13.46 18.13 5.36
C TRP A 9 -13.24 16.63 5.10
N ASP A 10 -14.30 15.86 5.14
CA ASP A 10 -14.26 14.40 4.95
C ASP A 10 -13.68 14.04 3.59
N THR A 11 -14.10 14.70 2.54
CA THR A 11 -13.65 14.36 1.19
C THR A 11 -12.21 14.77 0.90
N LYS A 12 -11.74 15.86 1.51
CA LYS A 12 -10.40 16.37 1.23
C LYS A 12 -9.34 15.90 2.20
N LEU A 13 -9.65 15.88 3.50
CA LEU A 13 -8.66 15.65 4.55
C LEU A 13 -8.59 14.21 4.99
N LEU A 14 -9.68 13.46 4.87
CA LEU A 14 -9.71 12.05 5.27
C LEU A 14 -9.48 11.07 4.13
N LYS A 15 -9.19 11.57 2.93
CA LYS A 15 -8.90 10.73 1.79
C LYS A 15 -7.59 9.99 2.00
N ARG A 16 -7.64 8.67 1.96
CA ARG A 16 -6.47 7.82 2.15
C ARG A 16 -5.56 7.86 0.94
N ARG A 17 -4.27 7.80 1.16
CA ARG A 17 -3.24 7.89 0.14
C ARG A 17 -2.52 6.56 0.02
N ILE A 18 -2.48 6.03 -1.19
CA ILE A 18 -1.87 4.74 -1.51
C ILE A 18 -0.73 4.96 -2.51
N LEU A 19 0.39 4.30 -2.24
CA LEU A 19 1.51 4.23 -3.17
C LEU A 19 1.58 2.83 -3.75
N ILE A 20 1.64 2.72 -5.07
CA ILE A 20 1.80 1.45 -5.77
C ILE A 20 3.19 1.39 -6.38
N ILE A 21 3.92 0.30 -6.13
CA ILE A 21 5.23 0.07 -6.71
C ILE A 21 5.24 -1.32 -7.33
N ASP A 22 5.20 -1.37 -8.65
CA ASP A 22 5.19 -2.59 -9.45
C ASP A 22 5.85 -2.27 -10.79
N ASP A 23 6.79 -3.08 -11.23
CA ASP A 23 7.52 -2.84 -12.47
C ASP A 23 6.68 -3.02 -13.75
N ASP A 24 5.49 -3.60 -13.63
CA ASP A 24 4.55 -3.73 -14.75
C ASP A 24 3.66 -2.47 -14.83
N PRO A 25 3.82 -1.64 -15.88
CA PRO A 25 3.04 -0.41 -16.02
C PRO A 25 1.54 -0.67 -16.21
N ASP A 26 1.16 -1.78 -16.80
CA ASP A 26 -0.26 -2.13 -17.00
C ASP A 26 -0.92 -2.44 -15.67
N ILE A 27 -0.25 -3.18 -14.80
CA ILE A 27 -0.72 -3.46 -13.44
C ILE A 27 -0.87 -2.15 -12.66
N ASN A 28 0.14 -1.31 -12.70
CA ASN A 28 0.11 -0.01 -12.02
C ASN A 28 -1.07 0.84 -12.46
N ASN A 29 -1.29 0.95 -13.77
CA ASN A 29 -2.39 1.74 -14.32
C ASN A 29 -3.75 1.17 -13.91
N LEU A 30 -3.90 -0.14 -14.00
CA LEU A 30 -5.15 -0.80 -13.65
C LEU A 30 -5.48 -0.60 -12.16
N PHE A 31 -4.55 -0.86 -11.29
CA PHE A 31 -4.76 -0.72 -9.84
C PHE A 31 -4.99 0.74 -9.45
N LYS A 32 -4.24 1.64 -10.05
CA LYS A 32 -4.41 3.08 -9.79
C LYS A 32 -5.83 3.53 -10.13
N LEU A 33 -6.30 3.23 -11.34
CA LEU A 33 -7.64 3.61 -11.76
C LEU A 33 -8.72 2.98 -10.87
N PHE A 34 -8.56 1.71 -10.54
CA PHE A 34 -9.52 0.99 -9.72
C PHE A 34 -9.62 1.58 -8.31
N LEU A 35 -8.50 1.84 -7.67
CA LEU A 35 -8.48 2.39 -6.33
C LEU A 35 -8.89 3.87 -6.29
N GLU A 36 -8.54 4.64 -7.31
CA GLU A 36 -9.03 6.02 -7.42
C GLU A 36 -10.55 6.08 -7.57
N HIS A 37 -11.12 5.13 -8.32
CA HIS A 37 -12.58 5.00 -8.43
C HIS A 37 -13.22 4.73 -7.06
N ASP A 38 -12.53 3.99 -6.19
CA ASP A 38 -13.00 3.72 -4.83
C ASP A 38 -12.80 4.90 -3.87
N GLY A 39 -12.21 5.99 -4.32
CA GLY A 39 -12.06 7.20 -3.54
C GLY A 39 -10.69 7.41 -2.92
N TYR A 40 -9.73 6.54 -3.21
CA TYR A 40 -8.35 6.71 -2.71
C TYR A 40 -7.56 7.67 -3.58
N LYS A 41 -6.56 8.30 -2.99
CA LYS A 41 -5.58 9.09 -3.73
C LYS A 41 -4.37 8.20 -3.99
N VAL A 42 -3.99 8.01 -5.26
CA VAL A 42 -3.02 6.98 -5.63
C VAL A 42 -1.87 7.57 -6.44
N ASN A 43 -0.65 7.23 -6.04
CA ASN A 43 0.56 7.44 -6.81
C ASN A 43 1.12 6.07 -7.20
N ALA A 44 1.69 5.95 -8.39
CA ALA A 44 2.23 4.69 -8.89
C ALA A 44 3.60 4.90 -9.51
N TYR A 45 4.53 3.99 -9.19
CA TYR A 45 5.88 3.98 -9.73
C TYR A 45 6.20 2.61 -10.31
N THR A 46 6.85 2.57 -11.47
CA THR A 46 7.34 1.33 -12.07
C THR A 46 8.79 1.05 -11.71
N ASP A 47 9.52 2.07 -11.30
CA ASP A 47 10.93 1.94 -10.92
C ASP A 47 11.06 2.08 -9.40
N PRO A 48 11.56 1.04 -8.70
CA PRO A 48 11.70 1.10 -7.25
C PRO A 48 12.69 2.15 -6.77
N VAL A 49 13.70 2.49 -7.57
CA VAL A 49 14.66 3.53 -7.23
C VAL A 49 14.00 4.90 -7.28
N ASP A 50 13.21 5.16 -8.30
CA ASP A 50 12.44 6.41 -8.42
C ASP A 50 11.45 6.55 -7.27
N ALA A 51 10.78 5.47 -6.92
CA ALA A 51 9.83 5.45 -5.80
C ALA A 51 10.53 5.82 -4.48
N LEU A 52 11.68 5.21 -4.22
CA LEU A 52 12.45 5.48 -3.01
C LEU A 52 12.92 6.94 -2.95
N TYR A 53 13.39 7.45 -4.08
CA TYR A 53 13.91 8.81 -4.17
C TYR A 53 12.81 9.85 -3.94
N ALA A 54 11.61 9.58 -4.44
CA ALA A 54 10.47 10.49 -4.32
C ALA A 54 9.75 10.38 -2.98
N PHE A 55 9.96 9.30 -2.23
CA PHE A 55 9.22 9.02 -1.01
C PHE A 55 9.52 10.06 0.08
N ARG A 56 8.46 10.45 0.79
CA ARG A 56 8.56 11.33 1.97
C ARG A 56 7.74 10.75 3.11
N LYS A 57 8.27 10.85 4.32
CA LYS A 57 7.61 10.40 5.55
C LYS A 57 6.24 11.08 5.70
N ASN A 58 5.29 10.33 6.26
CA ASN A 58 3.93 10.82 6.55
C ASN A 58 3.12 11.22 5.31
N THR A 59 3.45 10.70 4.14
CA THR A 59 2.75 11.01 2.90
C THR A 59 1.71 9.97 2.53
N PHE A 60 1.98 8.70 2.82
CA PHE A 60 1.11 7.59 2.42
C PHE A 60 0.58 6.82 3.61
N ASP A 61 -0.62 6.27 3.46
CA ASP A 61 -1.26 5.40 4.45
C ASP A 61 -0.92 3.93 4.20
N LEU A 62 -0.73 3.55 2.94
CA LEU A 62 -0.50 2.17 2.54
C LEU A 62 0.39 2.12 1.29
N ILE A 63 1.30 1.18 1.25
CA ILE A 63 2.08 0.86 0.06
C ILE A 63 1.71 -0.54 -0.44
N LEU A 64 1.33 -0.62 -1.71
CA LEU A 64 1.20 -1.88 -2.43
C LEU A 64 2.53 -2.13 -3.15
N LEU A 65 3.22 -3.20 -2.78
CA LEU A 65 4.61 -3.41 -3.18
C LEU A 65 4.80 -4.79 -3.80
N ASP A 66 5.19 -4.80 -5.07
CA ASP A 66 5.62 -6.03 -5.74
C ASP A 66 6.96 -6.47 -5.17
N LEU A 67 7.07 -7.73 -4.78
CA LEU A 67 8.30 -8.26 -4.20
C LEU A 67 9.37 -8.60 -5.24
N LYS A 68 8.98 -8.89 -6.47
CA LYS A 68 9.93 -9.28 -7.54
C LYS A 68 10.00 -8.21 -8.60
N MET A 69 11.01 -7.36 -8.48
CA MET A 69 11.29 -6.29 -9.44
C MET A 69 12.76 -6.32 -9.82
N PRO A 70 13.11 -5.90 -11.06
CA PRO A 70 14.49 -5.65 -11.41
C PRO A 70 15.04 -4.46 -10.65
N LYS A 71 16.34 -4.22 -10.69
CA LYS A 71 17.08 -3.13 -10.05
C LYS A 71 17.14 -3.20 -8.52
N MET A 72 15.99 -3.33 -7.86
CA MET A 72 15.91 -3.42 -6.41
C MET A 72 14.76 -4.35 -6.04
N SER A 73 15.05 -5.35 -5.20
CA SER A 73 14.00 -6.26 -4.73
C SER A 73 12.98 -5.52 -3.86
N GLY A 74 11.74 -6.02 -3.86
CA GLY A 74 10.70 -5.43 -3.02
C GLY A 74 11.06 -5.48 -1.53
N MET A 75 11.75 -6.53 -1.07
CA MET A 75 12.15 -6.62 0.33
C MET A 75 13.19 -5.61 0.73
N LEU A 76 14.15 -5.32 -0.14
CA LEU A 76 15.13 -4.27 0.13
C LEU A 76 14.44 -2.91 0.18
N LEU A 77 13.54 -2.65 -0.76
CA LEU A 77 12.76 -1.41 -0.78
C LEU A 77 11.90 -1.28 0.48
N TYR A 78 11.25 -2.36 0.89
CA TYR A 78 10.48 -2.41 2.13
C TYR A 78 11.32 -1.98 3.33
N GLN A 79 12.51 -2.56 3.48
CA GLN A 79 13.40 -2.22 4.59
C GLN A 79 13.79 -0.74 4.59
N LYS A 80 14.10 -0.20 3.43
CA LYS A 80 14.48 1.21 3.28
C LYS A 80 13.32 2.16 3.61
N LEU A 81 12.13 1.87 3.09
CA LEU A 81 10.95 2.69 3.34
C LEU A 81 10.51 2.61 4.81
N ARG A 82 10.60 1.44 5.40
CA ARG A 82 10.28 1.21 6.81
C ARG A 82 11.19 2.00 7.74
N ASN A 83 12.46 2.16 7.37
CA ASN A 83 13.40 2.98 8.13
C ASN A 83 13.05 4.47 8.05
N ILE A 84 12.53 4.92 6.92
CA ILE A 84 12.11 6.32 6.75
C ILE A 84 10.80 6.59 7.50
N ASP A 85 9.84 5.66 7.40
CA ASP A 85 8.53 5.81 8.02
C ASP A 85 8.12 4.50 8.72
N PRO A 86 8.42 4.36 10.03
CA PRO A 86 8.14 3.11 10.76
C PRO A 86 6.67 2.78 10.91
N ASN A 87 5.78 3.74 10.75
CA ASN A 87 4.33 3.53 10.92
C ASN A 87 3.61 3.18 9.62
N LEU A 88 4.34 3.07 8.54
CA LEU A 88 3.80 2.81 7.22
C LEU A 88 3.25 1.38 7.11
N LEU A 89 2.06 1.24 6.53
CA LEU A 89 1.48 -0.07 6.22
C LEU A 89 1.95 -0.54 4.86
N PHE A 90 2.20 -1.84 4.76
CA PHE A 90 2.56 -2.48 3.49
C PHE A 90 1.58 -3.59 3.16
N CYS A 91 1.31 -3.76 1.88
CA CYS A 91 0.66 -4.93 1.32
C CYS A 91 1.56 -5.45 0.21
N PHE A 92 2.12 -6.64 0.40
CA PHE A 92 3.02 -7.24 -0.57
C PHE A 92 2.25 -7.96 -1.66
N ILE A 93 2.76 -7.90 -2.87
CA ILE A 93 2.15 -8.54 -4.03
C ILE A 93 3.19 -9.49 -4.63
N THR A 94 2.84 -10.76 -4.80
CA THR A 94 3.76 -11.76 -5.35
C THR A 94 3.02 -13.00 -5.84
N ALA A 95 3.63 -13.74 -6.77
CA ALA A 95 3.17 -15.06 -7.16
C ALA A 95 3.91 -16.18 -6.40
N ASP A 96 4.94 -15.82 -5.64
CA ASP A 96 5.86 -16.79 -5.03
C ASP A 96 5.48 -17.11 -3.59
N LYS A 97 4.68 -18.17 -3.42
CA LYS A 97 4.23 -18.62 -2.10
C LYS A 97 5.35 -19.16 -1.24
N GLU A 98 6.35 -19.79 -1.86
CA GLU A 98 7.49 -20.32 -1.11
C GLU A 98 8.32 -19.21 -0.51
N TYR A 99 8.53 -18.15 -1.27
CA TYR A 99 9.24 -16.98 -0.77
C TYR A 99 8.54 -16.37 0.44
N ILE A 100 7.21 -16.29 0.41
CA ILE A 100 6.44 -15.80 1.55
C ILE A 100 6.62 -16.71 2.77
N GLN A 101 6.62 -18.04 2.59
CA GLN A 101 6.88 -18.96 3.70
C GLN A 101 8.28 -18.74 4.30
N HIS A 102 9.27 -18.46 3.45
CA HIS A 102 10.61 -18.12 3.92
C HIS A 102 10.61 -16.79 4.72
N LEU A 103 9.89 -15.78 4.25
CA LEU A 103 9.82 -14.47 4.91
C LEU A 103 9.09 -14.50 6.24
N LYS A 104 8.25 -15.49 6.49
CA LYS A 104 7.57 -15.66 7.79
C LYS A 104 8.53 -15.72 8.96
N LYS A 105 9.75 -16.19 8.74
CA LYS A 105 10.79 -16.25 9.76
C LYS A 105 11.21 -14.87 10.24
N SER A 106 11.15 -13.89 9.37
CA SER A 106 11.56 -12.51 9.65
C SER A 106 10.36 -11.59 9.91
N ILE A 107 9.22 -11.87 9.26
CA ILE A 107 7.99 -11.09 9.36
C ILE A 107 6.87 -12.05 9.74
N ALA A 108 6.59 -12.18 11.04
CA ALA A 108 5.75 -13.23 11.60
C ALA A 108 4.34 -13.30 11.02
N GLU A 109 3.72 -12.17 10.73
CA GLU A 109 2.34 -12.13 10.25
C GLU A 109 2.23 -11.68 8.79
N ILE A 110 3.26 -11.98 8.00
CA ILE A 110 3.32 -11.52 6.61
C ILE A 110 2.12 -11.96 5.78
N GLU A 111 1.55 -13.12 6.05
CA GLU A 111 0.41 -13.62 5.28
C GLU A 111 -0.82 -12.74 5.36
N LYS A 112 -0.97 -11.97 6.42
CA LYS A 112 -2.08 -11.03 6.58
C LYS A 112 -1.94 -9.82 5.66
N ILE A 113 -0.74 -9.58 5.16
CA ILE A 113 -0.42 -8.40 4.34
C ILE A 113 0.11 -8.79 2.96
N VAL A 114 -0.33 -9.93 2.43
CA VAL A 114 0.07 -10.41 1.10
C VAL A 114 -1.15 -10.63 0.23
N ILE A 115 -1.02 -10.26 -1.03
CA ILE A 115 -1.96 -10.65 -2.10
C ILE A 115 -1.16 -11.46 -3.13
N TYR A 116 -1.65 -12.65 -3.46
CA TYR A 116 -1.00 -13.51 -4.43
C TYR A 116 -1.51 -13.24 -5.85
N LYS A 117 -0.57 -13.18 -6.78
CA LYS A 117 -0.91 -13.10 -8.21
C LYS A 117 -1.37 -14.48 -8.72
N PRO A 118 -2.32 -14.56 -9.66
CA PRO A 118 -3.06 -13.47 -10.30
C PRO A 118 -4.08 -12.82 -9.35
N ILE A 119 -4.24 -11.51 -9.45
CA ILE A 119 -5.05 -10.75 -8.51
C ILE A 119 -6.43 -10.44 -9.09
N LEU A 120 -7.47 -10.80 -8.34
CA LEU A 120 -8.82 -10.31 -8.63
C LEU A 120 -8.97 -8.91 -8.03
N LEU A 121 -9.58 -8.00 -8.77
CA LEU A 121 -9.77 -6.63 -8.28
C LEU A 121 -10.64 -6.57 -7.02
N SER A 122 -11.60 -7.49 -6.88
CA SER A 122 -12.41 -7.60 -5.66
C SER A 122 -11.57 -7.98 -4.44
N ASP A 123 -10.56 -8.84 -4.61
CA ASP A 123 -9.64 -9.23 -3.54
C ASP A 123 -8.72 -8.06 -3.17
N LEU A 124 -8.26 -7.32 -4.17
CA LEU A 124 -7.46 -6.12 -3.94
C LEU A 124 -8.26 -5.11 -3.10
N ARG A 125 -9.51 -4.85 -3.50
CA ARG A 125 -10.40 -3.94 -2.76
C ARG A 125 -10.57 -4.38 -1.31
N SER A 126 -10.89 -5.65 -1.10
CA SER A 126 -11.14 -6.19 0.22
C SER A 126 -9.90 -6.07 1.12
N LYS A 127 -8.73 -6.39 0.57
CA LYS A 127 -7.47 -6.32 1.33
C LYS A 127 -7.12 -4.89 1.69
N VAL A 128 -7.20 -3.97 0.74
CA VAL A 128 -6.90 -2.55 0.96
C VAL A 128 -7.85 -1.97 2.01
N ASN A 129 -9.14 -2.20 1.87
CA ASN A 129 -10.14 -1.71 2.82
C ASN A 129 -9.91 -2.27 4.22
N SER A 130 -9.60 -3.56 4.33
CA SER A 130 -9.33 -4.22 5.60
C SER A 130 -8.11 -3.62 6.31
N LEU A 131 -7.01 -3.48 5.60
CA LEU A 131 -5.77 -2.93 6.17
C LEU A 131 -5.93 -1.48 6.63
N LEU A 132 -6.60 -0.67 5.84
CA LEU A 132 -6.81 0.74 6.19
C LEU A 132 -7.82 0.91 7.32
N SER A 133 -8.82 0.03 7.41
CA SER A 133 -9.77 0.03 8.51
C SER A 133 -9.10 -0.33 9.83
N GLU A 134 -8.22 -1.32 9.84
CA GLU A 134 -7.45 -1.71 11.03
C GLU A 134 -6.57 -0.56 11.52
N LYS A 135 -5.90 0.13 10.60
CA LYS A 135 -5.08 1.29 10.93
C LYS A 135 -5.92 2.38 11.59
N LYS A 136 -7.09 2.68 11.06
CA LYS A 136 -8.01 3.68 11.62
C LYS A 136 -8.44 3.28 13.03
N SER A 137 -8.80 2.03 13.25
CA SER A 137 -9.21 1.53 14.57
C SER A 137 -8.09 1.67 15.59
N LYS A 138 -6.86 1.34 15.24
CA LYS A 138 -5.71 1.50 16.13
C LYS A 138 -5.47 2.95 16.51
N LEU A 139 -5.58 3.86 15.56
CA LEU A 139 -5.42 5.29 15.82
C LEU A 139 -6.50 5.82 16.76
N LEU A 140 -7.74 5.37 16.62
CA LEU A 140 -8.84 5.75 17.51
C LEU A 140 -8.62 5.23 18.93
N ILE A 141 -8.10 4.04 19.10
CA ILE A 141 -7.81 3.46 20.43
C ILE A 141 -6.66 4.21 21.10
N MET A 142 -5.67 4.62 20.34
CA MET A 142 -4.51 5.33 20.86
C MET A 142 -4.80 6.79 21.21
N ALA A 143 -5.81 7.35 20.60
CA ALA A 143 -6.20 8.72 20.88
C ALA A 143 -7.01 8.84 22.16
#